data_9b8b11bd241375cf8d5553441eec0067
#
_entry.id   9b8b11bd241375cf8d5553441eec0067
#
_cell.length_a   1.000
_cell.length_b   1.000
_cell.length_c   1.000
_cell.angle_alpha   90.00
_cell.angle_beta   90.00
_cell.angle_gamma   90.00
#
_symmetry.space_group_name_H-M   'P 1'
#
loop_
_entity.id
_entity.type
_entity.pdbx_description
1 polymer ?
#
loop_
_entity_poly.entity_id
_entity_poly.type
_entity_poly.pdbx_seq_one_letter_code
_entity_poly.pdbx_strand_id
1 'polypeptide(L)'
;MFFLKHMDDFKMSKSKSDQRPLSPHLSVYKWQLHAITSILTRITGNALIVGVILFILWLIAAATSEANFLIMDAVISSWLGQLVLLGSLWALWYQTLAGIRHLIWDHAVWLDINTSRLLGWAVVLGSFVLTFLTILFL
;
A
#
# COMPACT_ATOMS: atom_id res chain seq x y z
N MET A 1 -34.32 44.80 -23.60
CA MET A 1 -33.10 44.40 -24.34
C MET A 1 -31.98 43.95 -23.41
N PHE A 2 -31.71 44.60 -22.31
CA PHE A 2 -30.64 44.25 -21.32
C PHE A 2 -30.86 42.91 -20.64
N PHE A 3 -32.08 42.54 -20.29
CA PHE A 3 -32.42 41.31 -19.56
C PHE A 3 -32.25 40.05 -20.41
N LEU A 4 -32.58 40.11 -21.72
CA LEU A 4 -32.38 38.97 -22.62
C LEU A 4 -30.91 38.65 -22.85
N LYS A 5 -30.07 39.68 -22.95
CA LYS A 5 -28.61 39.51 -23.09
C LYS A 5 -28.01 38.82 -21.87
N HIS A 6 -28.49 39.14 -20.68
CA HIS A 6 -28.00 38.50 -19.43
C HIS A 6 -28.41 37.06 -19.30
N MET A 7 -29.57 36.67 -19.83
CA MET A 7 -30.00 35.25 -19.90
C MET A 7 -29.20 34.43 -20.92
N ASP A 8 -28.83 35.03 -22.04
CA ASP A 8 -28.01 34.35 -23.06
C ASP A 8 -26.56 34.18 -22.57
N ASP A 9 -25.98 35.14 -21.87
CA ASP A 9 -24.68 35.04 -21.24
C ASP A 9 -24.65 33.95 -20.13
N PHE A 10 -25.75 33.84 -19.36
CA PHE A 10 -25.90 32.79 -18.34
C PHE A 10 -26.04 31.39 -18.97
N LYS A 11 -26.81 31.25 -20.06
CA LYS A 11 -26.93 29.98 -20.80
C LYS A 11 -25.62 29.57 -21.46
N MET A 12 -24.86 30.51 -22.06
CA MET A 12 -23.56 30.24 -22.64
C MET A 12 -22.51 29.86 -21.58
N SER A 13 -22.56 30.48 -20.41
CA SER A 13 -21.69 30.12 -19.28
C SER A 13 -21.97 28.71 -18.77
N LYS A 14 -23.24 28.31 -18.69
CA LYS A 14 -23.65 26.96 -18.28
C LYS A 14 -23.25 25.90 -19.32
N SER A 15 -23.39 26.20 -20.62
CA SER A 15 -22.97 25.32 -21.72
C SER A 15 -21.45 25.08 -21.74
N LYS A 16 -20.64 26.14 -21.50
CA LYS A 16 -19.17 26.04 -21.39
C LYS A 16 -18.72 25.26 -20.16
N SER A 17 -19.46 25.33 -19.06
CA SER A 17 -19.19 24.59 -17.83
C SER A 17 -19.43 23.08 -18.02
N ASP A 18 -20.41 22.71 -18.82
CA ASP A 18 -20.78 21.31 -19.08
C ASP A 18 -19.79 20.58 -20.02
N GLN A 19 -18.98 21.34 -20.76
CA GLN A 19 -17.95 20.80 -21.66
C GLN A 19 -16.58 20.62 -20.99
N ARG A 20 -16.43 21.00 -19.72
CA ARG A 20 -15.18 20.81 -19.01
C ARG A 20 -14.98 19.34 -18.67
N PRO A 21 -13.75 18.80 -18.79
CA PRO A 21 -13.49 17.44 -18.37
C PRO A 21 -13.78 17.28 -16.89
N LEU A 22 -14.42 16.17 -16.53
CA LEU A 22 -14.71 15.83 -15.13
C LEU A 22 -13.41 15.71 -14.33
N SER A 23 -13.38 16.35 -13.16
CA SER A 23 -12.29 16.17 -12.22
C SER A 23 -12.22 14.69 -11.78
N PRO A 24 -11.03 14.08 -11.68
CA PRO A 24 -10.88 12.71 -11.19
C PRO A 24 -11.15 12.65 -9.68
N HIS A 25 -12.41 12.42 -9.30
CA HIS A 25 -12.81 12.15 -7.93
C HIS A 25 -13.22 10.68 -7.75
N LEU A 26 -13.38 10.21 -6.51
CA LEU A 26 -13.54 8.80 -6.17
C LEU A 26 -14.66 8.06 -6.93
N SER A 27 -15.74 8.74 -7.30
CA SER A 27 -16.86 8.11 -8.04
C SER A 27 -16.60 7.94 -9.53
N VAL A 28 -15.62 8.68 -10.10
CA VAL A 28 -15.30 8.68 -11.54
C VAL A 28 -13.93 8.03 -11.81
N TYR A 29 -13.03 8.04 -10.83
CA TYR A 29 -11.68 7.52 -10.98
C TYR A 29 -11.69 6.00 -11.13
N LYS A 30 -11.15 5.50 -12.23
CA LYS A 30 -10.90 4.07 -12.42
C LYS A 30 -9.56 3.71 -11.77
N TRP A 31 -9.62 2.90 -10.73
CA TRP A 31 -8.44 2.45 -9.99
C TRP A 31 -7.46 1.71 -10.90
N GLN A 32 -6.32 2.32 -11.14
CA GLN A 32 -5.23 1.71 -11.88
C GLN A 32 -4.32 0.94 -10.93
N LEU A 33 -3.67 -0.12 -11.41
CA LEU A 33 -2.77 -0.95 -10.61
C LEU A 33 -1.67 -0.13 -9.92
N HIS A 34 -1.14 0.89 -10.60
CA HIS A 34 -0.11 1.77 -10.04
C HIS A 34 -0.60 2.56 -8.81
N ALA A 35 -1.84 3.03 -8.83
CA ALA A 35 -2.45 3.70 -7.68
C ALA A 35 -2.62 2.73 -6.50
N ILE A 36 -3.12 1.52 -6.78
CA ILE A 36 -3.31 0.47 -5.76
C ILE A 36 -1.96 0.08 -5.15
N THR A 37 -0.94 -0.23 -5.94
CA THR A 37 0.37 -0.60 -5.43
C THR A 37 1.04 0.52 -4.65
N SER A 38 0.84 1.78 -5.03
CA SER A 38 1.33 2.94 -4.28
C SER A 38 0.66 3.07 -2.89
N ILE A 39 -0.64 2.83 -2.80
CA ILE A 39 -1.38 2.82 -1.53
C ILE A 39 -0.91 1.65 -0.67
N LEU A 40 -0.80 0.44 -1.24
CA LEU A 40 -0.31 -0.74 -0.53
C LEU A 40 1.09 -0.53 0.03
N THR A 41 2.00 0.11 -0.71
CA THR A 41 3.35 0.43 -0.22
C THR A 41 3.31 1.29 1.04
N ARG A 42 2.40 2.27 1.11
CA ARG A 42 2.24 3.12 2.30
C ARG A 42 1.61 2.37 3.47
N ILE A 43 0.57 1.58 3.22
CA ILE A 43 -0.12 0.79 4.26
C ILE A 43 0.83 -0.25 4.84
N THR A 44 1.52 -1.02 4.00
CA THR A 44 2.46 -2.06 4.45
C THR A 44 3.67 -1.47 5.16
N GLY A 45 4.17 -0.30 4.73
CA GLY A 45 5.23 0.42 5.43
C GLY A 45 4.83 0.82 6.86
N ASN A 46 3.62 1.35 7.03
CA ASN A 46 3.09 1.67 8.36
C ASN A 46 2.81 0.40 9.20
N ALA A 47 2.33 -0.67 8.59
CA ALA A 47 2.09 -1.95 9.27
C ALA A 47 3.40 -2.57 9.80
N LEU A 48 4.52 -2.43 9.09
CA LEU A 48 5.83 -2.88 9.55
C LEU A 48 6.28 -2.22 10.85
N ILE A 49 5.90 -0.97 11.10
CA ILE A 49 6.22 -0.28 12.37
C ILE A 49 5.66 -1.07 13.55
N VAL A 50 4.42 -1.56 13.43
CA VAL A 50 3.79 -2.38 14.48
C VAL A 50 4.56 -3.69 14.69
N GLY A 51 4.93 -4.38 13.61
CA GLY A 51 5.73 -5.60 13.69
C GLY A 51 7.10 -5.39 14.35
N VAL A 52 7.78 -4.31 13.98
CA VAL A 52 9.09 -3.95 14.57
C VAL A 52 8.95 -3.62 16.06
N ILE A 53 7.92 -2.88 16.46
CA ILE A 53 7.67 -2.58 17.89
C ILE A 53 7.45 -3.89 18.67
N LEU A 54 6.61 -4.80 18.17
CA LEU A 54 6.39 -6.09 18.82
C LEU A 54 7.67 -6.91 18.94
N PHE A 55 8.49 -6.93 17.89
CA PHE A 55 9.78 -7.62 17.91
C PHE A 55 10.75 -7.03 18.92
N ILE A 56 10.84 -5.69 19.01
CA ILE A 56 11.69 -5.00 20.00
C ILE A 56 11.19 -5.30 21.41
N LEU A 57 9.88 -5.24 21.66
CA LEU A 57 9.30 -5.55 22.98
C LEU A 57 9.59 -7.00 23.39
N TRP A 58 9.51 -7.95 22.44
CA TRP A 58 9.87 -9.33 22.69
C TRP A 58 11.35 -9.48 23.08
N LEU A 59 12.28 -8.81 22.37
CA LEU A 59 13.71 -8.81 22.71
C LEU A 59 13.97 -8.19 24.07
N ILE A 60 13.31 -7.06 24.41
CA ILE A 60 13.45 -6.42 25.72
C ILE A 60 12.93 -7.37 26.81
N ALA A 61 11.80 -8.01 26.60
CA ALA A 61 11.23 -8.97 27.55
C ALA A 61 12.21 -10.15 27.79
N ALA A 62 12.78 -10.70 26.71
CA ALA A 62 13.78 -11.76 26.80
C ALA A 62 15.06 -11.35 27.56
N ALA A 63 15.45 -10.08 27.42
CA ALA A 63 16.66 -9.54 28.07
C ALA A 63 16.45 -9.15 29.54
N THR A 64 15.22 -8.97 30.00
CA THR A 64 14.93 -8.42 31.35
C THR A 64 14.64 -9.50 32.38
N SER A 65 13.68 -10.40 32.12
CA SER A 65 13.36 -11.47 33.06
C SER A 65 12.54 -12.57 32.40
N GLU A 66 12.60 -13.79 32.94
CA GLU A 66 11.80 -14.93 32.51
C GLU A 66 10.30 -14.64 32.61
N ALA A 67 9.85 -13.95 33.66
CA ALA A 67 8.44 -13.60 33.82
C ALA A 67 7.94 -12.67 32.72
N ASN A 68 8.72 -11.66 32.32
CA ASN A 68 8.38 -10.75 31.24
C ASN A 68 8.37 -11.46 29.88
N PHE A 69 9.34 -12.38 29.68
CA PHE A 69 9.41 -13.19 28.47
C PHE A 69 8.14 -14.05 28.31
N LEU A 70 7.70 -14.75 29.34
CA LEU A 70 6.49 -15.59 29.32
C LEU A 70 5.24 -14.78 28.98
N ILE A 71 5.11 -13.55 29.52
CA ILE A 71 3.98 -12.67 29.20
C ILE A 71 4.02 -12.27 27.72
N MET A 72 5.19 -11.88 27.22
CA MET A 72 5.32 -11.43 25.84
C MET A 72 5.15 -12.58 24.84
N ASP A 73 5.67 -13.77 25.21
CA ASP A 73 5.50 -14.99 24.43
C ASP A 73 4.01 -15.38 24.32
N ALA A 74 3.24 -15.27 25.40
CA ALA A 74 1.80 -15.49 25.38
C ALA A 74 1.06 -14.49 24.47
N VAL A 75 1.50 -13.23 24.43
CA VAL A 75 0.93 -12.21 23.53
C VAL A 75 1.22 -12.57 22.06
N ILE A 76 2.46 -12.91 21.73
CA ILE A 76 2.88 -13.24 20.36
C ILE A 76 2.24 -14.55 19.89
N SER A 77 2.14 -15.54 20.79
CA SER A 77 1.52 -16.85 20.49
C SER A 77 0.01 -16.81 20.41
N SER A 78 -0.62 -15.70 20.83
CA SER A 78 -2.06 -15.51 20.66
C SER A 78 -2.44 -15.44 19.17
N TRP A 79 -3.70 -15.77 18.83
CA TRP A 79 -4.18 -15.71 17.45
C TRP A 79 -3.98 -14.32 16.81
N LEU A 80 -4.18 -13.25 17.61
CA LEU A 80 -3.98 -11.87 17.15
C LEU A 80 -2.49 -11.58 16.93
N GLY A 81 -1.61 -12.00 17.84
CA GLY A 81 -0.16 -11.90 17.71
C GLY A 81 0.34 -12.58 16.44
N GLN A 82 -0.11 -13.81 16.21
CA GLN A 82 0.23 -14.57 14.99
C GLN A 82 -0.27 -13.88 13.71
N LEU A 83 -1.47 -13.29 13.70
CA LEU A 83 -1.95 -12.50 12.57
C LEU A 83 -1.09 -11.27 12.30
N VAL A 84 -0.67 -10.56 13.36
CA VAL A 84 0.22 -9.40 13.22
C VAL A 84 1.59 -9.82 12.69
N LEU A 85 2.16 -10.91 13.19
CA LEU A 85 3.44 -11.44 12.70
C LEU A 85 3.34 -11.87 11.24
N LEU A 86 2.29 -12.60 10.85
CA LEU A 86 2.05 -13.01 9.47
C LEU A 86 1.87 -11.81 8.54
N GLY A 87 1.07 -10.83 8.97
CA GLY A 87 0.89 -9.58 8.23
C GLY A 87 2.19 -8.78 8.08
N SER A 88 3.02 -8.76 9.12
CA SER A 88 4.33 -8.09 9.10
C SER A 88 5.31 -8.82 8.19
N LEU A 89 5.32 -10.15 8.16
CA LEU A 89 6.14 -10.95 7.25
C LEU A 89 5.75 -10.68 5.79
N TRP A 90 4.45 -10.69 5.49
CA TRP A 90 3.98 -10.34 4.15
C TRP A 90 4.33 -8.89 3.78
N ALA A 91 4.14 -7.94 4.69
CA ALA A 91 4.49 -6.55 4.48
C ALA A 91 5.99 -6.37 4.21
N LEU A 92 6.85 -7.13 4.89
CA LEU A 92 8.29 -7.12 4.68
C LEU A 92 8.65 -7.56 3.25
N TRP A 93 8.10 -8.67 2.78
CA TRP A 93 8.33 -9.14 1.41
C TRP A 93 7.78 -8.17 0.38
N TYR A 94 6.59 -7.61 0.64
CA TYR A 94 6.01 -6.60 -0.24
C TYR A 94 6.89 -5.36 -0.35
N GLN A 95 7.38 -4.81 0.77
CA GLN A 95 8.27 -3.65 0.80
C GLN A 95 9.60 -3.93 0.12
N THR A 96 10.16 -5.12 0.31
CA THR A 96 11.40 -5.54 -0.35
C THR A 96 11.24 -5.54 -1.88
N LEU A 97 10.19 -6.19 -2.40
CA LEU A 97 9.95 -6.26 -3.83
C LEU A 97 9.55 -4.88 -4.41
N ALA A 98 8.77 -4.09 -3.70
CA ALA A 98 8.44 -2.73 -4.10
C ALA A 98 9.69 -1.83 -4.13
N GLY A 99 10.59 -1.98 -3.16
CA GLY A 99 11.89 -1.29 -3.15
C GLY A 99 12.75 -1.66 -4.35
N ILE A 100 12.87 -2.94 -4.69
CA ILE A 100 13.60 -3.40 -5.88
C ILE A 100 12.99 -2.79 -7.15
N ARG A 101 11.65 -2.75 -7.26
CA ARG A 101 10.97 -2.10 -8.39
C ARG A 101 11.33 -0.61 -8.49
N HIS A 102 11.39 0.12 -7.37
CA HIS A 102 11.79 1.52 -7.37
C HIS A 102 13.23 1.71 -7.81
N LEU A 103 14.15 0.85 -7.34
CA LEU A 103 15.55 0.89 -7.80
C LEU A 103 15.69 0.65 -9.31
N ILE A 104 14.87 -0.23 -9.89
CA ILE A 104 14.83 -0.43 -11.35
C ILE A 104 14.41 0.86 -12.07
N TRP A 105 13.39 1.54 -11.56
CA TRP A 105 12.90 2.79 -12.16
C TRP A 105 13.87 3.95 -11.98
N ASP A 106 14.63 4.00 -10.90
CA ASP A 106 15.68 5.00 -10.68
C ASP A 106 16.78 4.94 -11.74
N HIS A 107 16.98 3.76 -12.37
CA HIS A 107 17.86 3.60 -13.51
C HIS A 107 17.19 3.91 -14.87
N ALA A 108 16.00 4.50 -14.85
CA ALA A 108 15.19 4.82 -16.03
C ALA A 108 14.89 3.61 -16.95
N VAL A 109 14.84 2.40 -16.39
CA VAL A 109 14.59 1.15 -17.11
C VAL A 109 13.12 0.72 -16.88
N TRP A 110 12.49 0.16 -17.93
CA TRP A 110 11.14 -0.41 -17.89
C TRP A 110 10.04 0.55 -17.42
N LEU A 111 10.11 1.79 -17.86
CA LEU A 111 9.13 2.83 -17.54
C LEU A 111 7.88 2.78 -18.42
N ASP A 112 7.83 1.92 -19.44
CA ASP A 112 6.65 1.75 -20.28
C ASP A 112 5.46 1.18 -19.49
N ILE A 113 4.23 1.54 -19.89
CA ILE A 113 3.01 1.22 -19.15
C ILE A 113 2.82 -0.29 -18.96
N ASN A 114 3.12 -1.09 -19.98
CA ASN A 114 2.90 -2.54 -19.95
C ASN A 114 3.87 -3.23 -18.99
N THR A 115 5.16 -2.93 -19.08
CA THR A 115 6.20 -3.50 -18.20
C THR A 115 6.03 -3.01 -16.77
N SER A 116 5.72 -1.75 -16.56
CA SER A 116 5.43 -1.20 -15.25
C SER A 116 4.21 -1.86 -14.59
N ARG A 117 3.19 -2.21 -15.38
CA ARG A 117 2.03 -2.98 -14.90
C ARG A 117 2.41 -4.41 -14.54
N LEU A 118 3.24 -5.07 -15.35
CA LEU A 118 3.74 -6.41 -15.06
C LEU A 118 4.56 -6.44 -13.76
N LEU A 119 5.47 -5.48 -13.58
CA LEU A 119 6.22 -5.31 -12.34
C LEU A 119 5.32 -5.08 -11.12
N GLY A 120 4.22 -4.34 -11.29
CA GLY A 120 3.21 -4.16 -10.23
C GLY A 120 2.60 -5.49 -9.78
N TRP A 121 2.20 -6.34 -10.72
CA TRP A 121 1.70 -7.69 -10.41
C TRP A 121 2.78 -8.59 -9.83
N ALA A 122 4.02 -8.52 -10.33
CA ALA A 122 5.14 -9.29 -9.80
C ALA A 122 5.41 -8.97 -8.32
N VAL A 123 5.31 -7.71 -7.91
CA VAL A 123 5.44 -7.31 -6.51
C VAL A 123 4.32 -7.90 -5.66
N VAL A 124 3.05 -7.77 -6.08
CA VAL A 124 1.91 -8.26 -5.31
C VAL A 124 1.95 -9.79 -5.18
N LEU A 125 2.01 -10.51 -6.31
CA LEU A 125 1.99 -11.97 -6.29
C LEU A 125 3.27 -12.55 -5.69
N GLY A 126 4.43 -11.96 -6.02
CA GLY A 126 5.72 -12.38 -5.49
C GLY A 126 5.79 -12.26 -3.97
N SER A 127 5.22 -11.20 -3.37
CA SER A 127 5.19 -11.05 -1.91
C SER A 127 4.39 -12.16 -1.22
N PHE A 128 3.26 -12.59 -1.78
CA PHE A 128 2.49 -13.73 -1.25
C PHE A 128 3.25 -15.05 -1.38
N VAL A 129 3.89 -15.29 -2.54
CA VAL A 129 4.68 -16.49 -2.77
C VAL A 129 5.86 -16.56 -1.80
N LEU A 130 6.61 -15.47 -1.63
CA LEU A 130 7.75 -15.43 -0.72
C LEU A 130 7.33 -15.59 0.74
N THR A 131 6.20 -15.00 1.15
CA THR A 131 5.63 -15.22 2.48
C THR A 131 5.30 -16.68 2.71
N PHE A 132 4.61 -17.32 1.76
CA PHE A 132 4.27 -18.75 1.84
C PHE A 132 5.51 -19.63 1.91
N LEU A 133 6.50 -19.39 1.05
CA LEU A 133 7.76 -20.12 1.07
C LEU A 133 8.50 -19.94 2.39
N THR A 134 8.53 -18.73 2.94
CA THR A 134 9.17 -18.49 4.25
C THR A 134 8.52 -19.33 5.34
N ILE A 135 7.18 -19.42 5.38
CA ILE A 135 6.46 -20.22 6.36
C ILE A 135 6.69 -21.73 6.14
N LEU A 136 6.83 -22.16 4.89
CA LEU A 136 7.05 -23.58 4.56
C LEU A 136 8.43 -24.06 4.99
N PHE A 137 9.43 -23.18 4.99
CA PHE A 137 10.82 -23.52 5.32
C PHE A 137 11.23 -23.15 6.77
N LEU A 138 10.35 -22.51 7.54
CA LEU A 138 10.52 -22.27 8.97
C LEU A 138 9.96 -23.42 9.80
#